data_19f927d4eb9594b7d70d585e87d54b4e
#
_entry.id   19f927d4eb9594b7d70d585e87d54b4e
#
_cell.length_a   1.000
_cell.length_b   1.000
_cell.length_c   1.000
_cell.angle_alpha   90.00
_cell.angle_beta   90.00
_cell.angle_gamma   90.00
#
_symmetry.space_group_name_H-M   'P 1'
#
loop_
_entity.id
_entity.type
_entity.pdbx_description
1 polymer ?
#
loop_
_entity_poly.entity_id
_entity_poly.type
_entity_poly.pdbx_seq_one_letter_code
_entity_poly.pdbx_strand_id
1 'polypeptide(L)'
;MPAPATAARSGDQPAPRPAAPGAASSGDATSGAAAPPADANRQRLLAAMAASIEEKGFRATAVADVVRIARTSRRTFYEHFSDREDCFLALFEATTAGMMGVIASALQPESPWEEQVEMAVGGYFDGVAARPALFRSFVRELPALGQAGADRQRAVTERFADTLVALAEADVHAKGPGTPEPLSRDAAIIIVGGLRELTVSALEQRRDIDELRARAVQIVKAIVAAAAL
;
A
#
# COMPACT_ATOMS: atom_id res chain seq x y z
N MET A 1 70.25 59.22 -23.50
CA MET A 1 69.96 60.56 -24.01
C MET A 1 69.18 60.44 -25.30
N PRO A 2 68.26 61.30 -25.60
CA PRO A 2 67.21 61.89 -24.83
C PRO A 2 65.84 61.65 -25.47
N ALA A 3 64.80 61.95 -24.67
CA ALA A 3 63.46 62.20 -25.19
C ALA A 3 63.44 63.45 -26.09
N PRO A 4 62.35 63.78 -26.79
CA PRO A 4 61.23 64.44 -26.16
C PRO A 4 59.85 64.05 -26.70
N ALA A 5 58.87 64.19 -25.80
CA ALA A 5 57.58 64.80 -25.75
C ALA A 5 56.93 65.36 -27.04
N THR A 6 55.63 65.19 -27.19
CA THR A 6 54.65 66.29 -27.41
C THR A 6 53.20 65.79 -27.55
N ALA A 7 52.39 66.26 -26.59
CA ALA A 7 51.11 66.96 -26.69
C ALA A 7 49.88 66.31 -27.33
N ALA A 8 48.96 66.15 -26.46
CA ALA A 8 47.49 66.46 -26.41
C ALA A 8 46.75 66.81 -27.72
N ARG A 9 45.61 66.15 -27.93
CA ARG A 9 44.38 66.89 -28.27
C ARG A 9 43.13 66.13 -27.77
N SER A 10 42.35 66.89 -27.02
CA SER A 10 40.95 66.67 -26.64
C SER A 10 40.11 66.40 -27.87
N GLY A 11 39.17 65.47 -27.75
CA GLY A 11 38.12 65.20 -28.73
C GLY A 11 36.91 64.65 -28.04
N ASP A 12 36.08 65.57 -27.74
CA ASP A 12 34.63 65.60 -27.57
C ASP A 12 33.90 64.29 -27.83
N GLN A 13 33.31 63.72 -26.78
CA GLN A 13 32.45 62.55 -26.81
C GLN A 13 31.01 62.96 -26.53
N PRO A 14 30.08 62.83 -27.50
CA PRO A 14 28.68 63.18 -27.23
C PRO A 14 28.03 62.07 -26.37
N ALA A 15 27.17 62.53 -25.43
CA ALA A 15 26.40 61.73 -24.51
C ALA A 15 25.47 60.73 -25.22
N PRO A 16 25.24 59.53 -24.63
CA PRO A 16 24.28 58.59 -25.18
C PRO A 16 22.84 59.02 -24.92
N ARG A 17 22.00 58.90 -25.95
CA ARG A 17 20.55 59.07 -25.93
C ARG A 17 19.88 58.01 -25.05
N PRO A 18 18.75 58.31 -24.37
CA PRO A 18 17.98 57.31 -23.65
C PRO A 18 17.25 56.37 -24.63
N ALA A 19 17.41 55.06 -24.41
CA ALA A 19 16.70 54.03 -25.13
C ALA A 19 15.23 53.95 -24.69
N ALA A 20 14.35 53.81 -25.65
CA ALA A 20 12.92 53.61 -25.47
C ALA A 20 12.61 52.26 -24.79
N PRO A 21 11.47 52.14 -24.07
CA PRO A 21 11.11 50.88 -23.40
C PRO A 21 10.70 49.81 -24.42
N GLY A 22 11.54 48.79 -24.55
CA GLY A 22 11.26 47.59 -25.35
C GLY A 22 10.19 46.74 -24.69
N ALA A 23 9.29 46.25 -25.51
CA ALA A 23 8.16 45.40 -25.20
C ALA A 23 8.52 44.21 -24.30
N ALA A 24 7.73 44.00 -23.27
CA ALA A 24 7.74 42.80 -22.44
C ALA A 24 7.40 41.57 -23.31
N SER A 25 8.40 40.76 -23.55
CA SER A 25 8.22 39.38 -24.04
C SER A 25 7.58 38.56 -22.92
N SER A 26 6.31 38.21 -23.10
CA SER A 26 5.60 37.23 -22.28
C SER A 26 6.28 35.88 -22.46
N GLY A 27 7.26 35.59 -21.62
CA GLY A 27 7.80 34.25 -21.43
C GLY A 27 6.72 33.41 -20.79
N ASP A 28 6.16 32.53 -21.60
CA ASP A 28 5.28 31.43 -21.18
C ASP A 28 6.06 30.55 -20.19
N ALA A 29 5.87 30.81 -18.88
CA ALA A 29 6.38 29.94 -17.83
C ALA A 29 5.49 28.73 -17.79
N THR A 30 5.75 27.78 -18.71
CA THR A 30 5.28 26.40 -18.57
C THR A 30 5.86 25.87 -17.25
N SER A 31 5.04 25.94 -16.21
CA SER A 31 5.30 25.33 -14.92
C SER A 31 5.46 23.82 -15.16
N GLY A 32 6.67 23.38 -15.37
CA GLY A 32 7.06 21.99 -15.39
C GLY A 32 6.90 21.45 -13.97
N ALA A 33 5.70 21.00 -13.61
CA ALA A 33 5.53 20.20 -12.41
C ALA A 33 6.44 18.99 -12.55
N ALA A 34 7.48 18.92 -11.70
CA ALA A 34 8.38 17.78 -11.63
C ALA A 34 7.56 16.51 -11.51
N ALA A 35 7.84 15.51 -12.34
CA ALA A 35 7.17 14.23 -12.26
C ALA A 35 7.31 13.70 -10.82
N PRO A 36 6.21 13.26 -10.18
CA PRO A 36 6.28 12.72 -8.84
C PRO A 36 7.23 11.50 -8.82
N PRO A 37 7.94 11.26 -7.71
CA PRO A 37 8.87 10.13 -7.60
C PRO A 37 8.15 8.82 -7.97
N ALA A 38 8.88 7.86 -8.52
CA ALA A 38 8.34 6.60 -9.04
C ALA A 38 7.40 5.90 -8.06
N ASP A 39 7.75 5.89 -6.77
CA ASP A 39 6.91 5.31 -5.71
C ASP A 39 5.55 6.01 -5.56
N ALA A 40 5.50 7.33 -5.71
CA ALA A 40 4.24 8.09 -5.64
C ALA A 40 3.32 7.76 -6.83
N ASN A 41 3.88 7.56 -8.03
CA ASN A 41 3.10 7.14 -9.20
C ASN A 41 2.55 5.72 -9.02
N ARG A 42 3.37 4.80 -8.53
CA ARG A 42 2.95 3.43 -8.25
C ARG A 42 1.79 3.40 -7.24
N GLN A 43 1.89 4.14 -6.15
CA GLN A 43 0.83 4.23 -5.13
C GLN A 43 -0.46 4.84 -5.70
N ARG A 44 -0.37 5.89 -6.53
CA ARG A 44 -1.55 6.48 -7.20
C ARG A 44 -2.23 5.50 -8.13
N LEU A 45 -1.47 4.71 -8.89
CA LEU A 45 -2.01 3.67 -9.76
C LEU A 45 -2.71 2.56 -8.97
N LEU A 46 -2.13 2.10 -7.85
CA LEU A 46 -2.77 1.13 -6.96
C LEU A 46 -4.07 1.67 -6.35
N ALA A 47 -4.05 2.92 -5.87
CA ALA A 47 -5.25 3.57 -5.34
C ALA A 47 -6.34 3.73 -6.42
N ALA A 48 -5.96 4.05 -7.65
CA ALA A 48 -6.88 4.17 -8.78
C ALA A 48 -7.46 2.81 -9.22
N MET A 49 -6.65 1.75 -9.21
CA MET A 49 -7.12 0.38 -9.44
C MET A 49 -8.16 -0.01 -8.39
N ALA A 50 -7.88 0.24 -7.12
CA ALA A 50 -8.81 -0.04 -6.03
C ALA A 50 -10.13 0.73 -6.19
N ALA A 51 -10.10 2.03 -6.47
CA ALA A 51 -11.29 2.85 -6.69
C ALA A 51 -12.13 2.34 -7.88
N SER A 52 -11.49 1.96 -8.98
CA SER A 52 -12.19 1.40 -10.15
C SER A 52 -12.84 0.05 -9.83
N ILE A 53 -12.18 -0.80 -9.03
CA ILE A 53 -12.73 -2.07 -8.59
C ILE A 53 -13.94 -1.87 -7.69
N GLU A 54 -13.90 -0.93 -6.77
CA GLU A 54 -15.03 -0.60 -5.87
C GLU A 54 -16.23 -0.06 -6.63
N GLU A 55 -16.00 0.71 -7.70
CA GLU A 55 -17.06 1.28 -8.55
C GLU A 55 -17.74 0.23 -9.42
N LYS A 56 -16.98 -0.64 -10.10
CA LYS A 56 -17.52 -1.49 -11.16
C LYS A 56 -16.98 -2.93 -11.20
N GLY A 57 -16.14 -3.31 -10.26
CA GLY A 57 -15.50 -4.62 -10.20
C GLY A 57 -14.26 -4.75 -11.09
N PHE A 58 -13.42 -5.74 -10.79
CA PHE A 58 -12.16 -5.96 -11.52
C PHE A 58 -12.38 -6.28 -13.00
N ARG A 59 -13.36 -7.14 -13.34
CA ARG A 59 -13.61 -7.56 -14.73
C ARG A 59 -13.96 -6.40 -15.67
N ALA A 60 -14.65 -5.39 -15.14
CA ALA A 60 -15.02 -4.19 -15.90
C ALA A 60 -13.94 -3.09 -15.85
N THR A 61 -12.91 -3.22 -15.02
CA THR A 61 -11.82 -2.26 -14.89
C THR A 61 -10.80 -2.47 -16.02
N ALA A 62 -10.52 -1.43 -16.79
CA ALA A 62 -9.47 -1.41 -17.81
C ALA A 62 -8.29 -0.53 -17.39
N VAL A 63 -7.11 -0.72 -18.01
CA VAL A 63 -5.95 0.17 -17.81
C VAL A 63 -6.31 1.64 -18.06
N ALA A 64 -7.20 1.90 -19.03
CA ALA A 64 -7.68 3.26 -19.33
C ALA A 64 -8.40 3.92 -18.14
N ASP A 65 -9.15 3.15 -17.35
CA ASP A 65 -9.82 3.65 -16.14
C ASP A 65 -8.81 4.00 -15.06
N VAL A 66 -7.85 3.10 -14.84
CA VAL A 66 -6.79 3.28 -13.84
C VAL A 66 -5.98 4.53 -14.12
N VAL A 67 -5.50 4.73 -15.36
CA VAL A 67 -4.70 5.92 -15.68
C VAL A 67 -5.52 7.20 -15.63
N ARG A 68 -6.79 7.16 -16.00
CA ARG A 68 -7.72 8.30 -15.89
C ARG A 68 -7.92 8.71 -14.43
N ILE A 69 -8.22 7.75 -13.54
CA ILE A 69 -8.42 8.00 -12.11
C ILE A 69 -7.11 8.46 -11.45
N ALA A 70 -5.98 7.81 -11.77
CA ALA A 70 -4.66 8.17 -11.27
C ALA A 70 -4.14 9.50 -11.82
N ARG A 71 -4.80 10.09 -12.82
CA ARG A 71 -4.37 11.30 -13.55
C ARG A 71 -2.93 11.14 -14.07
N THR A 72 -2.68 10.05 -14.78
CA THR A 72 -1.36 9.72 -15.34
C THR A 72 -1.50 9.16 -16.77
N SER A 73 -0.39 8.78 -17.39
CA SER A 73 -0.35 8.24 -18.75
C SER A 73 -0.35 6.71 -18.77
N ARG A 74 -0.76 6.10 -19.90
CA ARG A 74 -0.57 4.66 -20.14
C ARG A 74 0.91 4.28 -20.09
N ARG A 75 1.81 5.13 -20.58
CA ARG A 75 3.26 4.90 -20.50
C ARG A 75 3.69 4.75 -19.05
N THR A 76 3.29 5.67 -18.16
CA THR A 76 3.59 5.59 -16.73
C THR A 76 3.02 4.32 -16.09
N PHE A 77 1.83 3.87 -16.52
CA PHE A 77 1.29 2.59 -16.05
C PHE A 77 2.23 1.42 -16.39
N TYR A 78 2.66 1.33 -17.66
CA TYR A 78 3.52 0.24 -18.14
C TYR A 78 4.99 0.35 -17.67
N GLU A 79 5.40 1.48 -17.12
CA GLU A 79 6.67 1.63 -16.38
C GLU A 79 6.62 0.92 -15.01
N HIS A 80 5.43 0.67 -14.44
CA HIS A 80 5.24 0.06 -13.12
C HIS A 80 4.62 -1.32 -13.14
N PHE A 81 3.79 -1.63 -14.12
CA PHE A 81 3.03 -2.88 -14.22
C PHE A 81 3.01 -3.38 -15.66
N SER A 82 3.22 -4.68 -15.84
CA SER A 82 3.21 -5.31 -17.17
C SER A 82 1.82 -5.29 -17.81
N ASP A 83 0.80 -5.46 -16.99
CA ASP A 83 -0.60 -5.51 -17.41
C ASP A 83 -1.54 -5.16 -16.25
N ARG A 84 -2.84 -5.28 -16.49
CA ARG A 84 -3.89 -5.01 -15.52
C ARG A 84 -3.87 -6.02 -14.36
N GLU A 85 -3.60 -7.26 -14.67
CA GLU A 85 -3.54 -8.38 -13.74
C GLU A 85 -2.37 -8.22 -12.76
N ASP A 86 -1.20 -7.80 -13.25
CA ASP A 86 -0.02 -7.49 -12.43
C ASP A 86 -0.31 -6.33 -11.47
N CYS A 87 -0.97 -5.28 -11.94
CA CYS A 87 -1.41 -4.18 -11.08
C CYS A 87 -2.41 -4.64 -9.99
N PHE A 88 -3.31 -5.56 -10.34
CA PHE A 88 -4.26 -6.15 -9.38
C PHE A 88 -3.58 -7.02 -8.32
N LEU A 89 -2.62 -7.85 -8.72
CA LEU A 89 -1.82 -8.66 -7.81
C LEU A 89 -1.00 -7.79 -6.86
N ALA A 90 -0.38 -6.72 -7.38
CA ALA A 90 0.33 -5.75 -6.57
C ALA A 90 -0.58 -4.98 -5.61
N LEU A 91 -1.82 -4.68 -6.01
CA LEU A 91 -2.83 -4.08 -5.13
C LEU A 91 -3.22 -5.03 -4.00
N PHE A 92 -3.42 -6.32 -4.30
CA PHE A 92 -3.69 -7.34 -3.30
C PHE A 92 -2.58 -7.38 -2.24
N GLU A 93 -1.31 -7.45 -2.68
CA GLU A 93 -0.17 -7.44 -1.77
C GLU A 93 -0.08 -6.16 -0.93
N ALA A 94 -0.25 -4.99 -1.54
CA ALA A 94 -0.18 -3.71 -0.84
C ALA A 94 -1.32 -3.56 0.19
N THR A 95 -2.54 -4.00 -0.17
CA THR A 95 -3.70 -3.94 0.73
C THR A 95 -3.51 -4.86 1.93
N THR A 96 -3.06 -6.08 1.70
CA THR A 96 -2.84 -7.05 2.78
C THR A 96 -1.66 -6.68 3.68
N ALA A 97 -0.57 -6.16 3.10
CA ALA A 97 0.56 -5.64 3.88
C ALA A 97 0.17 -4.43 4.74
N GLY A 98 -0.61 -3.50 4.17
CA GLY A 98 -1.15 -2.35 4.92
C GLY A 98 -2.04 -2.78 6.08
N MET A 99 -2.93 -3.75 5.87
CA MET A 99 -3.78 -4.30 6.92
C MET A 99 -2.93 -4.94 8.03
N MET A 100 -1.90 -5.72 7.69
CA MET A 100 -1.00 -6.31 8.68
C MET A 100 -0.26 -5.24 9.49
N GLY A 101 0.22 -4.17 8.83
CA GLY A 101 0.86 -3.04 9.51
C GLY A 101 -0.06 -2.36 10.52
N VAL A 102 -1.34 -2.16 10.17
CA VAL A 102 -2.35 -1.60 11.11
C VAL A 102 -2.58 -2.54 12.29
N ILE A 103 -2.75 -3.84 12.05
CA ILE A 103 -2.92 -4.85 13.11
C ILE A 103 -1.70 -4.84 14.04
N ALA A 104 -0.49 -4.94 13.49
CA ALA A 104 0.74 -4.97 14.29
C ALA A 104 0.93 -3.70 15.13
N SER A 105 0.57 -2.54 14.60
CA SER A 105 0.67 -1.26 15.34
C SER A 105 -0.39 -1.09 16.43
N ALA A 106 -1.50 -1.82 16.36
CA ALA A 106 -2.57 -1.78 17.34
C ALA A 106 -2.32 -2.71 18.52
N LEU A 107 -1.46 -3.72 18.37
CA LEU A 107 -1.12 -4.65 19.44
C LEU A 107 -0.36 -3.94 20.56
N GLN A 108 -0.71 -4.28 21.80
CA GLN A 108 -0.11 -3.73 23.02
C GLN A 108 0.66 -4.84 23.74
N PRO A 109 2.00 -4.83 23.74
CA PRO A 109 2.81 -5.90 24.33
C PRO A 109 2.53 -6.18 25.81
N GLU A 110 2.02 -5.18 26.55
CA GLU A 110 1.68 -5.32 27.98
C GLU A 110 0.32 -5.98 28.22
N SER A 111 -0.56 -6.03 27.20
CA SER A 111 -1.89 -6.64 27.32
C SER A 111 -1.81 -8.16 27.42
N PRO A 112 -2.77 -8.81 28.12
CA PRO A 112 -2.92 -10.26 28.06
C PRO A 112 -3.03 -10.77 26.61
N TRP A 113 -2.49 -11.98 26.35
CA TRP A 113 -2.53 -12.54 24.99
C TRP A 113 -3.95 -12.67 24.43
N GLU A 114 -4.95 -12.90 25.29
CA GLU A 114 -6.36 -12.97 24.89
C GLU A 114 -6.87 -11.63 24.31
N GLU A 115 -6.46 -10.52 24.89
CA GLU A 115 -6.79 -9.19 24.38
C GLU A 115 -6.04 -8.90 23.08
N GLN A 116 -4.79 -9.34 22.97
CA GLN A 116 -4.03 -9.20 21.72
C GLN A 116 -4.67 -9.98 20.58
N VAL A 117 -5.19 -11.20 20.83
CA VAL A 117 -5.99 -11.95 19.85
C VAL A 117 -7.24 -11.17 19.45
N GLU A 118 -7.96 -10.58 20.41
CA GLU A 118 -9.15 -9.75 20.12
C GLU A 118 -8.78 -8.56 19.21
N MET A 119 -7.71 -7.85 19.53
CA MET A 119 -7.21 -6.72 18.72
C MET A 119 -6.81 -7.16 17.31
N ALA A 120 -6.05 -8.26 17.19
CA ALA A 120 -5.59 -8.76 15.91
C ALA A 120 -6.73 -9.22 15.00
N VAL A 121 -7.62 -10.07 15.51
CA VAL A 121 -8.80 -10.56 14.77
C VAL A 121 -9.76 -9.42 14.48
N GLY A 122 -9.96 -8.52 15.45
CA GLY A 122 -10.75 -7.30 15.27
C GLY A 122 -10.23 -6.45 14.12
N GLY A 123 -8.95 -6.09 14.14
CA GLY A 123 -8.32 -5.29 13.10
C GLY A 123 -8.38 -5.94 11.70
N TYR A 124 -8.31 -7.29 11.64
CA TYR A 124 -8.51 -8.01 10.39
C TYR A 124 -9.93 -7.80 9.83
N PHE A 125 -10.97 -8.01 10.64
CA PHE A 125 -12.36 -7.85 10.18
C PHE A 125 -12.72 -6.39 9.91
N ASP A 126 -12.18 -5.44 10.68
CA ASP A 126 -12.35 -4.00 10.41
C ASP A 126 -11.75 -3.62 9.05
N GLY A 127 -10.56 -4.15 8.72
CA GLY A 127 -9.95 -3.97 7.41
C GLY A 127 -10.80 -4.51 6.26
N VAL A 128 -11.41 -5.69 6.43
CA VAL A 128 -12.35 -6.27 5.45
C VAL A 128 -13.61 -5.42 5.32
N ALA A 129 -14.20 -5.01 6.46
CA ALA A 129 -15.43 -4.23 6.50
C ALA A 129 -15.27 -2.82 5.90
N ALA A 130 -14.07 -2.24 6.01
CA ALA A 130 -13.77 -0.94 5.42
C ALA A 130 -13.85 -0.94 3.88
N ARG A 131 -13.53 -2.07 3.22
CA ARG A 131 -13.46 -2.18 1.74
C ARG A 131 -14.05 -3.50 1.21
N PRO A 132 -15.31 -3.82 1.50
CA PRO A 132 -15.88 -5.15 1.24
C PRO A 132 -15.97 -5.48 -0.26
N ALA A 133 -16.14 -4.48 -1.14
CA ALA A 133 -16.18 -4.69 -2.59
C ALA A 133 -14.80 -5.10 -3.13
N LEU A 134 -13.73 -4.49 -2.62
CA LEU A 134 -12.36 -4.82 -2.98
C LEU A 134 -12.01 -6.26 -2.52
N PHE A 135 -12.30 -6.60 -1.27
CA PHE A 135 -12.05 -7.95 -0.74
C PHE A 135 -12.85 -9.02 -1.49
N ARG A 136 -14.13 -8.75 -1.85
CA ARG A 136 -14.88 -9.64 -2.73
C ARG A 136 -14.21 -9.86 -4.08
N SER A 137 -13.62 -8.81 -4.66
CA SER A 137 -12.87 -8.94 -5.91
C SER A 137 -11.63 -9.80 -5.74
N PHE A 138 -10.88 -9.65 -4.66
CA PHE A 138 -9.74 -10.52 -4.38
C PHE A 138 -10.16 -11.98 -4.26
N VAL A 139 -11.20 -12.27 -3.49
CA VAL A 139 -11.73 -13.63 -3.31
C VAL A 139 -12.11 -14.28 -4.65
N ARG A 140 -12.78 -13.54 -5.53
CA ARG A 140 -13.31 -14.10 -6.79
C ARG A 140 -12.28 -14.18 -7.90
N GLU A 141 -11.41 -13.17 -7.99
CA GLU A 141 -10.56 -13.00 -9.17
C GLU A 141 -9.16 -13.62 -8.98
N LEU A 142 -8.60 -13.69 -7.76
CA LEU A 142 -7.29 -14.34 -7.54
C LEU A 142 -7.25 -15.78 -8.04
N PRO A 143 -8.25 -16.65 -7.75
CA PRO A 143 -8.25 -18.01 -8.29
C PRO A 143 -8.34 -18.05 -9.81
N ALA A 144 -9.03 -17.08 -10.43
CA ALA A 144 -9.16 -16.98 -11.87
C ALA A 144 -7.87 -16.60 -12.60
N LEU A 145 -6.88 -16.04 -11.88
CA LEU A 145 -5.54 -15.73 -12.41
C LEU A 145 -4.60 -16.95 -12.40
N GLY A 146 -5.11 -18.14 -12.08
CA GLY A 146 -4.35 -19.39 -12.12
C GLY A 146 -3.16 -19.41 -11.18
N GLN A 147 -2.01 -19.91 -11.66
CA GLN A 147 -0.81 -20.08 -10.83
C GLN A 147 -0.30 -18.76 -10.23
N ALA A 148 -0.32 -17.67 -10.99
CA ALA A 148 0.13 -16.37 -10.49
C ALA A 148 -0.69 -15.88 -9.29
N GLY A 149 -2.02 -16.03 -9.34
CA GLY A 149 -2.91 -15.70 -8.22
C GLY A 149 -2.68 -16.60 -7.01
N ALA A 150 -2.52 -17.92 -7.24
CA ALA A 150 -2.26 -18.89 -6.19
C ALA A 150 -0.92 -18.65 -5.47
N ASP A 151 0.14 -18.33 -6.21
CA ASP A 151 1.46 -18.04 -5.64
C ASP A 151 1.45 -16.75 -4.80
N ARG A 152 0.76 -15.71 -5.28
CA ARG A 152 0.59 -14.46 -4.51
C ARG A 152 -0.22 -14.68 -3.24
N GLN A 153 -1.30 -15.46 -3.32
CA GLN A 153 -2.11 -15.81 -2.16
C GLN A 153 -1.29 -16.59 -1.12
N ARG A 154 -0.49 -17.55 -1.56
CA ARG A 154 0.40 -18.32 -0.69
C ARG A 154 1.43 -17.42 -0.02
N ALA A 155 2.14 -16.60 -0.79
CA ALA A 155 3.14 -15.68 -0.27
C ALA A 155 2.57 -14.69 0.76
N VAL A 156 1.34 -14.22 0.56
CA VAL A 156 0.65 -13.38 1.54
C VAL A 156 0.35 -14.17 2.82
N THR A 157 -0.20 -15.38 2.70
CA THR A 157 -0.50 -16.25 3.86
C THR A 157 0.75 -16.54 4.69
N GLU A 158 1.87 -16.85 4.03
CA GLU A 158 3.15 -17.12 4.70
C GLU A 158 3.67 -15.88 5.43
N ARG A 159 3.65 -14.71 4.81
CA ARG A 159 4.04 -13.45 5.47
C ARG A 159 3.19 -13.10 6.69
N PHE A 160 1.88 -13.34 6.62
CA PHE A 160 1.00 -13.16 7.78
C PHE A 160 1.35 -14.14 8.90
N ALA A 161 1.56 -15.41 8.56
CA ALA A 161 1.95 -16.43 9.55
C ALA A 161 3.29 -16.09 10.21
N ASP A 162 4.30 -15.71 9.43
CA ASP A 162 5.61 -15.33 9.94
C ASP A 162 5.53 -14.08 10.85
N THR A 163 4.67 -13.11 10.51
CA THR A 163 4.44 -11.93 11.36
C THR A 163 3.76 -12.31 12.67
N LEU A 164 2.75 -13.20 12.66
CA LEU A 164 2.07 -13.66 13.87
C LEU A 164 3.03 -14.44 14.79
N VAL A 165 3.88 -15.29 14.23
CA VAL A 165 4.92 -15.99 14.99
C VAL A 165 5.88 -15.00 15.66
N ALA A 166 6.41 -14.03 14.89
CA ALA A 166 7.34 -13.04 15.41
C ALA A 166 6.71 -12.18 16.53
N LEU A 167 5.45 -11.81 16.40
CA LEU A 167 4.72 -11.08 17.44
C LEU A 167 4.52 -11.92 18.70
N ALA A 168 4.17 -13.22 18.56
CA ALA A 168 4.02 -14.13 19.69
C ALA A 168 5.35 -14.39 20.40
N GLU A 169 6.45 -14.54 19.66
CA GLU A 169 7.81 -14.68 20.24
C GLU A 169 8.23 -13.44 21.01
N ALA A 170 7.97 -12.24 20.48
CA ALA A 170 8.27 -10.99 21.17
C ALA A 170 7.48 -10.86 22.49
N ASP A 171 6.23 -11.30 22.53
CA ASP A 171 5.38 -11.32 23.73
C ASP A 171 5.92 -12.28 24.82
N VAL A 172 6.33 -13.48 24.43
CA VAL A 172 6.94 -14.46 25.35
C VAL A 172 8.22 -13.89 26.00
N HIS A 173 9.08 -13.26 25.20
CA HIS A 173 10.31 -12.65 25.73
C HIS A 173 10.05 -11.48 26.68
N ALA A 174 8.99 -10.72 26.44
CA ALA A 174 8.62 -9.57 27.29
C ALA A 174 8.01 -9.99 28.64
N LYS A 175 7.22 -11.08 28.67
CA LYS A 175 6.42 -11.49 29.85
C LYS A 175 7.11 -12.53 30.75
N GLY A 176 8.14 -13.23 30.27
CA GLY A 176 8.93 -14.19 31.04
C GLY A 176 8.24 -15.53 31.32
N PRO A 177 8.70 -16.31 32.32
CA PRO A 177 8.21 -17.65 32.61
C PRO A 177 6.72 -17.68 32.97
N GLY A 178 5.97 -18.60 32.37
CA GLY A 178 4.52 -18.76 32.56
C GLY A 178 3.66 -18.22 31.44
N THR A 179 4.27 -17.60 30.45
CA THR A 179 3.60 -17.26 29.18
C THR A 179 3.44 -18.54 28.34
N PRO A 180 2.34 -18.71 27.57
CA PRO A 180 2.19 -19.82 26.64
C PRO A 180 3.40 -19.97 25.71
N GLU A 181 3.69 -21.19 25.26
CA GLU A 181 4.72 -21.40 24.25
C GLU A 181 4.45 -20.53 23.00
N PRO A 182 5.52 -20.12 22.27
CA PRO A 182 5.36 -19.35 21.06
C PRO A 182 4.43 -20.05 20.07
N LEU A 183 3.57 -19.26 19.40
CA LEU A 183 2.68 -19.77 18.37
C LEU A 183 3.47 -20.47 17.27
N SER A 184 3.21 -21.77 17.05
CA SER A 184 3.87 -22.52 15.97
C SER A 184 3.49 -21.95 14.60
N ARG A 185 4.41 -22.06 13.63
CA ARG A 185 4.15 -21.60 12.26
C ARG A 185 2.93 -22.29 11.64
N ASP A 186 2.73 -23.57 11.91
CA ASP A 186 1.58 -24.33 11.41
C ASP A 186 0.27 -23.83 12.00
N ALA A 187 0.23 -23.53 13.31
CA ALA A 187 -0.93 -22.92 13.94
C ALA A 187 -1.22 -21.51 13.36
N ALA A 188 -0.18 -20.71 13.10
CA ALA A 188 -0.34 -19.42 12.45
C ALA A 188 -0.93 -19.55 11.02
N ILE A 189 -0.47 -20.52 10.23
CA ILE A 189 -1.03 -20.81 8.89
C ILE A 189 -2.50 -21.22 8.99
N ILE A 190 -2.86 -22.08 9.96
CA ILE A 190 -4.25 -22.49 10.20
C ILE A 190 -5.12 -21.29 10.55
N ILE A 191 -4.64 -20.40 11.44
CA ILE A 191 -5.36 -19.18 11.83
C ILE A 191 -5.58 -18.28 10.62
N VAL A 192 -4.52 -17.94 9.89
CA VAL A 192 -4.60 -17.04 8.72
C VAL A 192 -5.49 -17.64 7.63
N GLY A 193 -5.29 -18.92 7.30
CA GLY A 193 -6.09 -19.63 6.30
C GLY A 193 -7.55 -19.76 6.71
N GLY A 194 -7.81 -20.08 7.98
CA GLY A 194 -9.17 -20.18 8.53
C GLY A 194 -9.90 -18.86 8.55
N LEU A 195 -9.27 -17.77 9.00
CA LEU A 195 -9.86 -16.42 8.95
C LEU A 195 -10.19 -15.98 7.53
N ARG A 196 -9.28 -16.23 6.57
CA ARG A 196 -9.53 -15.97 5.16
C ARG A 196 -10.76 -16.74 4.66
N GLU A 197 -10.84 -18.05 4.93
CA GLU A 197 -11.93 -18.89 4.45
C GLU A 197 -13.27 -18.51 5.07
N LEU A 198 -13.29 -18.18 6.35
CA LEU A 198 -14.48 -17.64 7.02
C LEU A 198 -14.94 -16.32 6.39
N THR A 199 -13.99 -15.44 6.04
CA THR A 199 -14.27 -14.17 5.35
C THR A 199 -14.85 -14.41 3.96
N VAL A 200 -14.25 -15.32 3.18
CA VAL A 200 -14.76 -15.73 1.85
C VAL A 200 -16.20 -16.16 1.97
N SER A 201 -16.45 -17.14 2.85
CA SER A 201 -17.80 -17.68 3.08
C SER A 201 -18.80 -16.61 3.50
N ALA A 202 -18.42 -15.68 4.39
CA ALA A 202 -19.28 -14.61 4.84
C ALA A 202 -19.61 -13.62 3.71
N LEU A 203 -18.63 -13.19 2.93
CA LEU A 203 -18.82 -12.28 1.80
C LEU A 203 -19.69 -12.89 0.68
N GLU A 204 -19.57 -14.20 0.43
CA GLU A 204 -20.38 -14.92 -0.55
C GLU A 204 -21.83 -15.13 -0.09
N GLN A 205 -22.00 -15.51 1.18
CA GLN A 205 -23.30 -15.81 1.78
C GLN A 205 -23.98 -14.58 2.37
N ARG A 206 -23.37 -13.40 2.29
CA ARG A 206 -23.86 -12.14 2.89
C ARG A 206 -24.18 -12.27 4.39
N ARG A 207 -23.31 -12.99 5.11
CA ARG A 207 -23.42 -13.16 6.55
C ARG A 207 -23.01 -11.90 7.28
N ASP A 208 -23.48 -11.75 8.50
CA ASP A 208 -23.06 -10.69 9.41
C ASP A 208 -21.58 -10.87 9.79
N ILE A 209 -20.81 -9.83 9.51
CA ILE A 209 -19.35 -9.80 9.79
C ILE A 209 -19.09 -9.68 11.29
N ASP A 210 -19.94 -8.98 12.05
CA ASP A 210 -19.73 -8.79 13.49
C ASP A 210 -19.98 -10.08 14.27
N GLU A 211 -21.02 -10.84 13.90
CA GLU A 211 -21.27 -12.17 14.47
C GLU A 211 -20.10 -13.13 14.16
N LEU A 212 -19.60 -13.09 12.93
CA LEU A 212 -18.46 -13.90 12.51
C LEU A 212 -17.19 -13.52 13.29
N ARG A 213 -16.93 -12.23 13.48
CA ARG A 213 -15.79 -11.70 14.25
C ARG A 213 -15.79 -12.27 15.67
N ALA A 214 -16.92 -12.22 16.39
CA ALA A 214 -17.01 -12.74 17.75
C ALA A 214 -16.68 -14.23 17.83
N ARG A 215 -17.18 -15.03 16.88
CA ARG A 215 -16.87 -16.46 16.80
C ARG A 215 -15.40 -16.71 16.44
N ALA A 216 -14.85 -15.96 15.49
CA ALA A 216 -13.46 -16.10 15.06
C ALA A 216 -12.48 -15.83 16.21
N VAL A 217 -12.74 -14.81 17.04
CA VAL A 217 -11.96 -14.52 18.25
C VAL A 217 -11.91 -15.75 19.17
N GLN A 218 -13.05 -16.37 19.47
CA GLN A 218 -13.11 -17.55 20.35
C GLN A 218 -12.34 -18.75 19.77
N ILE A 219 -12.46 -18.99 18.47
CA ILE A 219 -11.75 -20.07 17.78
C ILE A 219 -10.24 -19.84 17.81
N VAL A 220 -9.79 -18.61 17.50
CA VAL A 220 -8.36 -18.27 17.50
C VAL A 220 -7.78 -18.40 18.91
N LYS A 221 -8.49 -17.92 19.95
CA LYS A 221 -8.08 -18.11 21.34
C LYS A 221 -7.92 -19.60 21.69
N ALA A 222 -8.86 -20.45 21.28
CA ALA A 222 -8.77 -21.88 21.52
C ALA A 222 -7.56 -22.52 20.81
N ILE A 223 -7.25 -22.10 19.57
CA ILE A 223 -6.08 -22.59 18.83
C ILE A 223 -4.79 -22.16 19.53
N VAL A 224 -4.66 -20.89 19.93
CA VAL A 224 -3.48 -20.36 20.61
C VAL A 224 -3.27 -21.08 21.96
N ALA A 225 -4.34 -21.27 22.76
CA ALA A 225 -4.27 -21.98 24.02
C ALA A 225 -3.88 -23.46 23.85
N ALA A 226 -4.35 -24.13 22.79
CA ALA A 226 -4.01 -25.53 22.51
C ALA A 226 -2.60 -25.70 21.93
N ALA A 227 -2.08 -24.71 21.22
CA ALA A 227 -0.71 -24.73 20.69
C ALA A 227 0.35 -24.51 21.77
N ALA A 228 -0.06 -24.15 22.99
CA ALA A 228 0.77 -23.98 24.19
C ALA A 228 0.89 -25.25 25.05
N LEU A 229 0.35 -26.39 24.58
CA LEU A 229 0.45 -27.72 25.21
C LEU A 229 1.49 -28.59 24.51
#